data_99f14f6013d38dae111d783da7b514b6
#
_entry.id   99f14f6013d38dae111d783da7b514b6
#
_cell.length_a   1.000
_cell.length_b   1.000
_cell.length_c   1.000
_cell.angle_alpha   90.00
_cell.angle_beta   90.00
_cell.angle_gamma   90.00
#
_symmetry.space_group_name_H-M   'P 1'
#
loop_
_entity.id
_entity.type
_entity.pdbx_description
1 polymer ?
#
loop_
_entity_poly.entity_id
_entity_poly.type
_entity_poly.pdbx_seq_one_letter_code
_entity_poly.pdbx_strand_id
1 'polypeptide(L)'
;MEQLQIKKINHKTYSTLNQIKRLLKIAHMKHLNLKNLFTLIALILISFAFKSMKSNDYIKYVDPFIGSGGHGHVFVGANVPFGGVQVGPTNFNKGWDWSSSYHNSDSIVKGFCHLNVSGTGMSDLGELTVMPATGELKINAGSQDRHMQGYASLYSKDKESASPGYYKVMLDRYNIKVELTATERSGLHKYTFPESLDSRIIIDLGEGSADRPTDSYLKQINDTLFEGYRFSSGWASDQREFFSLVVSKPVKDFIIYNNGKRVKASEKKGVYVKGFLEFSTKKNEVIYLKMGVSPVSSSNGLDNLMTEIPAWNFNKVLKNAEDKWNKELSKIHIKTKDKAKKRVFYTAMYHSMIAPNIFQDINGEYRGTYKKVYKDTSFTNYTLFSLWDTYRAAHPLYTITHPERVSDMVNSMVKIFEQQGKLPVWNLRGNETNTMPGYSAIPVVVDACLKGFEGIDLEKIYAAVKESATGDHEPGVKDLMKYGYIPSNFMAESIASTIEYGIADLGIAQLAAKLNKPKDYEYFLNRSKSYKNYFDPETKFMR
;
A
#
# COMPACT_ATOMS: atom_id res chain seq x y z
N MET A 1 34.86 -19.74 20.90
CA MET A 1 34.14 -18.50 20.57
C MET A 1 33.43 -17.87 21.79
N GLU A 2 32.99 -18.61 22.76
CA GLU A 2 32.43 -18.08 24.03
C GLU A 2 33.41 -17.25 24.86
N GLN A 3 34.66 -17.64 24.93
CA GLN A 3 35.67 -16.88 25.71
C GLN A 3 35.96 -15.47 25.16
N LEU A 4 35.75 -15.22 23.88
CA LEU A 4 35.91 -13.88 23.29
C LEU A 4 34.71 -12.93 23.53
N GLN A 5 33.51 -13.47 23.74
CA GLN A 5 32.34 -12.67 24.12
C GLN A 5 32.40 -12.27 25.60
N ILE A 6 32.82 -13.14 26.46
CA ILE A 6 32.99 -12.86 27.90
C ILE A 6 34.05 -11.77 28.13
N LYS A 7 35.17 -11.77 27.39
CA LYS A 7 36.20 -10.71 27.46
C LYS A 7 35.68 -9.32 26.99
N LYS A 8 34.81 -9.24 25.97
CA LYS A 8 34.22 -7.97 25.52
C LYS A 8 33.19 -7.41 26.48
N ILE A 9 32.43 -8.26 27.15
CA ILE A 9 31.44 -7.85 28.16
C ILE A 9 32.20 -7.34 29.41
N ASN A 10 33.23 -8.00 29.84
CA ASN A 10 34.05 -7.57 30.97
C ASN A 10 34.76 -6.24 30.74
N HIS A 11 35.24 -5.95 29.52
CA HIS A 11 35.92 -4.67 29.22
C HIS A 11 34.97 -3.46 29.24
N LYS A 12 33.71 -3.62 28.77
CA LYS A 12 32.69 -2.57 28.85
C LYS A 12 32.23 -2.36 30.29
N THR A 13 32.02 -3.42 31.05
CA THR A 13 31.62 -3.37 32.46
C THR A 13 32.70 -2.74 33.32
N TYR A 14 33.98 -3.03 33.06
CA TYR A 14 35.14 -2.44 33.76
C TYR A 14 35.27 -0.93 33.44
N SER A 15 35.05 -0.52 32.21
CA SER A 15 35.06 0.90 31.82
C SER A 15 33.94 1.69 32.53
N THR A 16 32.76 1.11 32.61
CA THR A 16 31.61 1.74 33.29
C THR A 16 31.81 1.81 34.81
N LEU A 17 32.38 0.76 35.43
CA LEU A 17 32.71 0.73 36.86
C LEU A 17 33.77 1.80 37.22
N ASN A 18 34.74 2.01 36.35
CA ASN A 18 35.78 3.02 36.55
C ASN A 18 35.24 4.45 36.37
N GLN A 19 34.29 4.67 35.49
CA GLN A 19 33.59 5.97 35.38
C GLN A 19 32.71 6.24 36.61
N ILE A 20 31.99 5.26 37.11
CA ILE A 20 31.20 5.36 38.34
C ILE A 20 32.11 5.64 39.54
N LYS A 21 33.25 4.94 39.68
CA LYS A 21 34.23 5.20 40.73
C LYS A 21 34.81 6.62 40.66
N ARG A 22 35.09 7.15 39.46
CA ARG A 22 35.51 8.54 39.26
C ARG A 22 34.44 9.55 39.68
N LEU A 23 33.19 9.33 39.32
CA LEU A 23 32.04 10.20 39.65
C LEU A 23 31.76 10.16 41.17
N LEU A 24 31.85 9.00 41.83
CA LEU A 24 31.74 8.87 43.29
C LEU A 24 32.88 9.60 44.02
N LYS A 25 34.09 9.62 43.49
CA LYS A 25 35.22 10.37 44.03
C LYS A 25 35.04 11.90 43.93
N ILE A 26 34.42 12.35 42.81
CA ILE A 26 34.09 13.76 42.60
C ILE A 26 32.91 14.21 43.51
N ALA A 27 31.92 13.31 43.73
CA ALA A 27 30.80 13.57 44.62
C ALA A 27 31.21 13.65 46.09
N HIS A 28 32.18 12.87 46.51
CA HIS A 28 32.74 12.93 47.88
C HIS A 28 33.52 14.22 48.17
N MET A 29 34.07 14.85 47.13
CA MET A 29 34.82 16.12 47.25
C MET A 29 33.94 17.40 47.23
N LYS A 30 32.61 17.30 46.96
CA LYS A 30 31.72 18.47 46.80
C LYS A 30 30.49 18.50 47.70
N HIS A 31 30.46 17.83 48.84
CA HIS A 31 29.28 17.84 49.77
C HIS A 31 27.93 17.72 49.07
N LEU A 32 27.81 16.89 48.00
CA LEU A 32 26.53 16.66 47.35
C LEU A 32 25.60 15.82 48.25
N ASN A 33 24.40 16.33 48.50
CA ASN A 33 23.36 15.64 49.25
C ASN A 33 23.04 14.26 48.59
N LEU A 34 22.93 13.19 49.38
CA LEU A 34 22.74 11.81 48.90
C LEU A 34 21.55 11.69 47.91
N LYS A 35 20.47 12.45 48.13
CA LYS A 35 19.31 12.53 47.22
C LYS A 35 19.67 13.02 45.81
N ASN A 36 20.51 14.05 45.70
CA ASN A 36 20.95 14.61 44.41
C ASN A 36 21.89 13.66 43.67
N LEU A 37 22.69 12.87 44.40
CA LEU A 37 23.55 11.84 43.83
C LEU A 37 22.72 10.68 43.25
N PHE A 38 21.67 10.22 43.96
CA PHE A 38 20.77 9.19 43.45
C PHE A 38 19.98 9.65 42.23
N THR A 39 19.53 10.90 42.21
CA THR A 39 18.86 11.51 41.04
C THR A 39 19.78 11.60 39.84
N LEU A 40 21.04 11.99 40.03
CA LEU A 40 22.03 12.07 38.95
C LEU A 40 22.39 10.68 38.41
N ILE A 41 22.55 9.67 39.28
CA ILE A 41 22.80 8.26 38.88
C ILE A 41 21.57 7.71 38.13
N ALA A 42 20.34 7.99 38.60
CA ALA A 42 19.11 7.59 37.91
C ALA A 42 18.99 8.25 36.53
N LEU A 43 19.28 9.54 36.40
CA LEU A 43 19.30 10.25 35.11
C LEU A 43 20.38 9.72 34.16
N ILE A 44 21.55 9.37 34.69
CA ILE A 44 22.63 8.74 33.91
C ILE A 44 22.23 7.33 33.49
N LEU A 45 21.62 6.53 34.36
CA LEU A 45 21.13 5.19 34.01
C LEU A 45 19.98 5.25 33.01
N ILE A 46 19.07 6.20 33.15
CA ILE A 46 18.01 6.50 32.18
C ILE A 46 18.60 6.95 30.84
N SER A 47 19.59 7.84 30.85
CA SER A 47 20.27 8.27 29.61
C SER A 47 21.07 7.15 28.95
N PHE A 48 21.64 6.20 29.73
CA PHE A 48 22.29 5.00 29.20
C PHE A 48 21.25 3.97 28.69
N ALA A 49 20.11 3.83 29.35
CA ALA A 49 19.01 3.00 28.84
C ALA A 49 18.47 3.54 27.53
N PHE A 50 18.31 4.85 27.39
CA PHE A 50 17.95 5.50 26.12
C PHE A 50 19.05 5.40 25.05
N LYS A 51 20.33 5.45 25.41
CA LYS A 51 21.44 5.27 24.48
C LYS A 51 21.67 3.81 24.07
N SER A 52 21.20 2.84 24.85
CA SER A 52 21.28 1.41 24.57
C SER A 52 20.20 0.91 23.61
N MET A 53 19.12 1.65 23.43
CA MET A 53 18.18 1.41 22.33
C MET A 53 18.71 2.03 21.03
N LYS A 54 19.82 1.50 20.49
CA LYS A 54 20.06 1.62 19.05
C LYS A 54 18.87 0.94 18.38
N SER A 55 17.90 1.71 17.94
CA SER A 55 16.92 1.25 16.99
C SER A 55 17.67 0.52 15.88
N ASN A 56 17.50 -0.80 15.79
CA ASN A 56 18.07 -1.52 14.69
C ASN A 56 17.44 -0.96 13.43
N ASP A 57 18.23 -0.35 12.60
CA ASP A 57 17.80 0.21 11.33
C ASP A 57 17.63 -0.94 10.32
N TYR A 58 16.39 -1.44 10.20
CA TYR A 58 16.02 -2.55 9.31
C TYR A 58 15.76 -2.08 7.88
N ILE A 59 15.33 -0.81 7.68
CA ILE A 59 15.04 -0.26 6.34
C ILE A 59 16.28 -0.33 5.43
N LYS A 60 17.49 -0.25 5.96
CA LYS A 60 18.73 -0.39 5.18
C LYS A 60 18.95 -1.76 4.53
N TYR A 61 18.18 -2.76 4.93
CA TYR A 61 18.22 -4.09 4.30
C TYR A 61 17.17 -4.25 3.21
N VAL A 62 16.23 -3.34 3.10
CA VAL A 62 15.19 -3.37 2.06
C VAL A 62 15.71 -2.73 0.78
N ASP A 63 15.48 -3.38 -0.32
CA ASP A 63 15.74 -2.87 -1.67
C ASP A 63 14.43 -2.84 -2.46
N PRO A 64 13.72 -1.69 -2.55
CA PRO A 64 12.43 -1.62 -3.24
C PRO A 64 12.49 -1.91 -4.74
N PHE A 65 13.68 -1.94 -5.35
CA PHE A 65 13.83 -2.27 -6.77
C PHE A 65 13.80 -3.77 -7.04
N ILE A 66 13.95 -4.63 -6.02
CA ILE A 66 13.77 -6.09 -6.20
C ILE A 66 12.33 -6.36 -6.62
N GLY A 67 12.14 -7.07 -7.73
CA GLY A 67 10.83 -7.39 -8.29
C GLY A 67 10.21 -6.30 -9.16
N SER A 68 10.88 -5.15 -9.39
CA SER A 68 10.38 -4.08 -10.27
C SER A 68 10.85 -4.20 -11.72
N GLY A 69 11.56 -5.27 -12.07
CA GLY A 69 12.01 -5.59 -13.43
C GLY A 69 11.58 -6.99 -13.85
N GLY A 70 11.70 -7.32 -15.13
CA GLY A 70 11.18 -8.57 -15.68
C GLY A 70 9.67 -8.69 -15.41
N HIS A 71 9.21 -9.84 -14.93
CA HIS A 71 7.79 -10.12 -14.62
C HIS A 71 7.43 -9.91 -13.15
N GLY A 72 8.11 -8.99 -12.44
CA GLY A 72 7.94 -8.88 -10.99
C GLY A 72 6.75 -8.03 -10.54
N HIS A 73 6.34 -7.02 -11.31
CA HIS A 73 5.17 -6.16 -11.09
C HIS A 73 5.13 -5.45 -9.71
N VAL A 74 6.29 -5.16 -9.14
CA VAL A 74 6.37 -4.54 -7.82
C VAL A 74 6.39 -3.02 -7.93
N PHE A 75 5.58 -2.37 -7.09
CA PHE A 75 5.57 -0.92 -6.91
C PHE A 75 6.93 -0.41 -6.42
N VAL A 76 7.38 0.70 -7.00
CA VAL A 76 8.54 1.48 -6.53
C VAL A 76 8.09 2.90 -6.20
N GLY A 77 8.33 3.31 -4.96
CA GLY A 77 7.93 4.66 -4.51
C GLY A 77 7.93 4.78 -3.00
N ALA A 78 7.29 5.83 -2.51
CA ALA A 78 7.13 6.14 -1.11
C ALA A 78 5.75 5.72 -0.60
N ASN A 79 5.71 4.93 0.47
CA ASN A 79 4.51 4.48 1.16
C ASN A 79 4.81 4.19 2.63
N VAL A 80 3.78 3.90 3.41
CA VAL A 80 3.90 3.35 4.77
C VAL A 80 3.27 1.95 4.83
N PRO A 81 3.57 1.13 5.84
CA PRO A 81 2.98 -0.22 5.95
C PRO A 81 1.45 -0.18 5.87
N PHE A 82 0.88 -0.94 4.95
CA PHE A 82 -0.57 -1.01 4.69
C PHE A 82 -1.23 0.33 4.33
N GLY A 83 -0.48 1.36 3.98
CA GLY A 83 -1.00 2.69 3.65
C GLY A 83 -1.85 2.70 2.40
N GLY A 84 -2.91 3.51 2.39
CA GLY A 84 -3.82 3.69 1.25
C GLY A 84 -3.21 4.51 0.11
N VAL A 85 -2.17 5.30 0.40
CA VAL A 85 -1.43 6.12 -0.58
C VAL A 85 -0.06 5.53 -0.85
N GLN A 86 0.26 5.41 -2.13
CA GLN A 86 1.51 4.87 -2.66
C GLN A 86 2.02 5.85 -3.74
N VAL A 87 2.93 6.73 -3.36
CA VAL A 87 3.43 7.80 -4.24
C VAL A 87 4.66 7.32 -4.99
N GLY A 88 4.57 7.22 -6.31
CA GLY A 88 5.67 6.72 -7.11
C GLY A 88 5.67 7.17 -8.56
N PRO A 89 6.78 6.93 -9.29
CA PRO A 89 6.89 7.26 -10.71
C PRO A 89 5.97 6.40 -11.56
N THR A 90 5.47 7.00 -12.63
CA THR A 90 4.73 6.29 -13.69
C THR A 90 5.51 6.36 -15.00
N ASN A 91 5.70 5.20 -15.63
CA ASN A 91 6.25 5.06 -16.97
C ASN A 91 5.11 4.97 -18.01
N PHE A 92 5.43 4.99 -19.30
CA PHE A 92 4.48 4.62 -20.33
C PHE A 92 4.22 3.10 -20.25
N ASN A 93 2.94 2.71 -20.29
CA ASN A 93 2.57 1.29 -20.27
C ASN A 93 3.02 0.63 -21.58
N LYS A 94 3.84 -0.41 -21.47
CA LYS A 94 4.35 -1.22 -22.59
C LYS A 94 3.83 -2.65 -22.56
N GLY A 95 2.75 -2.89 -21.82
CA GLY A 95 2.14 -4.19 -21.65
C GLY A 95 2.27 -4.76 -20.25
N TRP A 96 2.21 -6.07 -20.15
CA TRP A 96 2.04 -6.81 -18.90
C TRP A 96 3.08 -6.48 -17.81
N ASP A 97 4.34 -6.34 -18.17
CA ASP A 97 5.43 -6.07 -17.22
C ASP A 97 5.35 -4.67 -16.55
N TRP A 98 4.54 -3.77 -17.13
CA TRP A 98 4.31 -2.41 -16.57
C TRP A 98 3.07 -2.31 -15.69
N SER A 99 2.52 -3.44 -15.19
CA SER A 99 1.27 -3.48 -14.40
C SER A 99 1.29 -2.60 -13.15
N SER A 100 2.45 -2.42 -12.51
CA SER A 100 2.60 -1.55 -11.33
C SER A 100 2.95 -0.10 -11.67
N SER A 101 2.68 0.37 -12.87
CA SER A 101 3.00 1.71 -13.41
C SER A 101 4.49 2.01 -13.59
N TYR A 102 5.38 1.29 -12.96
CA TYR A 102 6.84 1.42 -13.03
C TYR A 102 7.49 0.12 -13.47
N HIS A 103 8.53 0.23 -14.31
CA HIS A 103 9.38 -0.90 -14.64
C HIS A 103 10.86 -0.48 -14.61
N ASN A 104 11.71 -1.27 -13.96
CA ASN A 104 13.11 -0.91 -13.70
C ASN A 104 13.98 -0.76 -14.98
N SER A 105 13.57 -1.35 -16.10
CA SER A 105 14.27 -1.15 -17.39
C SER A 105 13.92 0.17 -18.08
N ASP A 106 12.92 0.92 -17.56
CA ASP A 106 12.51 2.17 -18.18
C ASP A 106 13.41 3.35 -17.76
N SER A 107 13.47 4.36 -18.62
CA SER A 107 14.20 5.61 -18.40
C SER A 107 13.36 6.86 -18.67
N ILE A 108 12.04 6.70 -18.83
CA ILE A 108 11.11 7.81 -19.07
C ILE A 108 10.04 7.81 -17.99
N VAL A 109 9.87 8.94 -17.33
CA VAL A 109 8.80 9.16 -16.37
C VAL A 109 7.80 10.15 -16.94
N LYS A 110 6.50 9.80 -16.89
CA LYS A 110 5.41 10.68 -17.32
C LYS A 110 4.76 11.44 -16.16
N GLY A 111 5.05 11.06 -14.91
CA GLY A 111 4.57 11.73 -13.71
C GLY A 111 4.74 10.89 -12.46
N PHE A 112 4.18 11.38 -11.36
CA PHE A 112 4.18 10.73 -10.06
C PHE A 112 2.74 10.57 -9.60
N CYS A 113 2.26 9.33 -9.54
CA CYS A 113 0.90 9.00 -9.11
C CYS A 113 0.83 8.77 -7.59
N HIS A 114 -0.39 8.70 -7.06
CA HIS A 114 -0.63 8.52 -5.62
C HIS A 114 -1.24 7.16 -5.28
N LEU A 115 -1.69 6.40 -6.27
CA LEU A 115 -2.32 5.10 -6.12
C LEU A 115 -1.69 4.10 -7.08
N ASN A 116 -1.31 2.93 -6.57
CA ASN A 116 -0.69 1.86 -7.35
C ASN A 116 -1.21 0.49 -6.93
N VAL A 117 -1.14 -0.47 -7.84
CA VAL A 117 -1.18 -1.89 -7.51
C VAL A 117 0.26 -2.42 -7.44
N SER A 118 0.49 -3.45 -6.65
CA SER A 118 1.80 -4.08 -6.51
C SER A 118 1.67 -5.60 -6.46
N GLY A 119 2.49 -6.30 -7.22
CA GLY A 119 2.52 -7.77 -7.25
C GLY A 119 1.40 -8.42 -8.06
N THR A 120 0.68 -7.67 -8.90
CA THR A 120 -0.42 -8.20 -9.72
C THR A 120 -0.06 -8.23 -11.19
N GLY A 121 -0.58 -9.21 -11.94
CA GLY A 121 -0.47 -9.28 -13.39
C GLY A 121 -1.51 -8.45 -14.16
N MET A 122 -2.34 -7.68 -13.46
CA MET A 122 -3.36 -6.81 -14.04
C MET A 122 -3.01 -5.36 -13.76
N SER A 123 -2.90 -4.55 -14.82
CA SER A 123 -2.67 -3.11 -14.69
C SER A 123 -3.96 -2.40 -14.30
N ASP A 124 -3.88 -1.60 -13.26
CA ASP A 124 -4.93 -0.67 -12.83
C ASP A 124 -4.30 0.41 -11.93
N LEU A 125 -5.11 1.40 -11.50
CA LEU A 125 -4.64 2.55 -10.75
C LEU A 125 -3.57 3.37 -11.52
N GLY A 126 -2.50 3.83 -10.87
CA GLY A 126 -1.53 4.76 -11.47
C GLY A 126 -2.11 6.17 -11.61
N GLU A 127 -3.03 6.52 -10.73
CA GLU A 127 -3.92 7.66 -10.80
C GLU A 127 -3.46 8.85 -9.95
N LEU A 128 -4.17 9.98 -10.14
CA LEU A 128 -3.89 11.25 -9.47
C LEU A 128 -2.43 11.67 -9.70
N THR A 129 -2.09 11.76 -10.99
CA THR A 129 -0.72 11.99 -11.45
C THR A 129 -0.39 13.48 -11.45
N VAL A 130 0.78 13.80 -10.90
CA VAL A 130 1.38 15.15 -10.95
C VAL A 130 2.77 15.10 -11.56
N MET A 131 3.16 16.17 -12.30
CA MET A 131 4.48 16.26 -12.94
C MET A 131 5.03 17.67 -12.85
N PRO A 132 6.20 17.90 -12.20
CA PRO A 132 6.87 19.20 -12.25
C PRO A 132 7.61 19.35 -13.58
N ALA A 133 7.55 20.56 -14.16
CA ALA A 133 8.18 20.86 -15.43
C ALA A 133 8.62 22.33 -15.50
N THR A 134 9.47 22.67 -16.49
CA THR A 134 9.87 24.06 -16.81
C THR A 134 9.85 24.27 -18.32
N GLY A 135 9.86 25.54 -18.76
CA GLY A 135 9.93 25.92 -20.17
C GLY A 135 8.58 25.84 -20.89
N GLU A 136 8.57 25.47 -22.16
CA GLU A 136 7.36 25.44 -23.00
C GLU A 136 6.25 24.58 -22.41
N LEU A 137 5.01 25.10 -22.41
CA LEU A 137 3.82 24.36 -21.97
C LEU A 137 3.52 23.20 -22.93
N LYS A 138 3.61 21.97 -22.44
CA LYS A 138 3.15 20.76 -23.10
C LYS A 138 1.93 20.21 -22.38
N ILE A 139 0.86 19.96 -23.11
CA ILE A 139 -0.44 19.57 -22.53
C ILE A 139 -0.64 18.06 -22.36
N ASN A 140 0.21 17.24 -22.96
CA ASN A 140 0.17 15.77 -22.87
C ASN A 140 1.54 15.22 -22.49
N ALA A 141 1.56 14.01 -21.93
CA ALA A 141 2.81 13.33 -21.57
C ALA A 141 3.70 13.01 -22.80
N GLY A 142 3.10 12.86 -23.97
CA GLY A 142 3.74 12.33 -25.18
C GLY A 142 3.47 10.84 -25.33
N SER A 143 4.41 10.14 -25.96
CA SER A 143 4.42 8.68 -26.06
C SER A 143 5.84 8.16 -25.83
N GLN A 144 6.00 6.85 -25.70
CA GLN A 144 7.33 6.23 -25.52
C GLN A 144 8.35 6.73 -26.55
N ASP A 145 7.98 6.71 -27.82
CA ASP A 145 8.88 7.09 -28.93
C ASP A 145 8.93 8.61 -29.17
N ARG A 146 7.95 9.35 -28.68
CA ARG A 146 7.79 10.80 -28.85
C ARG A 146 7.58 11.53 -27.53
N HIS A 147 8.27 11.06 -26.47
CA HIS A 147 8.18 11.68 -25.13
C HIS A 147 8.61 13.16 -25.15
N MET A 148 9.55 13.55 -26.00
CA MET A 148 9.99 14.96 -26.14
C MET A 148 8.90 15.88 -26.71
N GLN A 149 7.90 15.35 -27.39
CA GLN A 149 6.74 16.15 -27.85
C GLN A 149 5.75 16.44 -26.73
N GLY A 150 5.79 15.69 -25.63
CA GLY A 150 5.00 15.89 -24.42
C GLY A 150 5.79 16.45 -23.26
N TYR A 151 5.23 16.36 -22.05
CA TYR A 151 5.86 16.80 -20.81
C TYR A 151 6.64 15.68 -20.09
N ALA A 152 6.66 14.44 -20.56
CA ALA A 152 7.46 13.38 -19.94
C ALA A 152 8.96 13.71 -19.95
N SER A 153 9.69 13.19 -18.98
CA SER A 153 11.13 13.42 -18.82
C SER A 153 11.92 12.12 -18.83
N LEU A 154 13.09 12.18 -19.46
CA LEU A 154 14.13 11.17 -19.24
C LEU A 154 14.67 11.28 -17.81
N TYR A 155 15.13 10.15 -17.28
CA TYR A 155 15.91 10.05 -16.05
C TYR A 155 16.92 8.91 -16.15
N SER A 156 17.98 8.97 -15.35
CA SER A 156 19.01 7.94 -15.30
C SER A 156 18.98 7.20 -13.95
N LYS A 157 19.28 5.91 -13.96
CA LYS A 157 19.21 5.03 -12.79
C LYS A 157 20.23 5.39 -11.71
N ASP A 158 21.36 5.96 -12.07
CA ASP A 158 22.37 6.48 -11.13
C ASP A 158 21.89 7.70 -10.33
N LYS A 159 20.84 8.40 -10.82
CA LYS A 159 20.21 9.55 -10.16
C LYS A 159 18.85 9.22 -9.52
N GLU A 160 18.50 7.94 -9.51
CA GLU A 160 17.30 7.40 -8.88
C GLU A 160 17.65 6.67 -7.57
N SER A 161 16.81 6.79 -6.56
CA SER A 161 16.94 5.98 -5.34
C SER A 161 15.59 5.81 -4.64
N ALA A 162 15.41 4.64 -4.01
CA ALA A 162 14.25 4.33 -3.20
C ALA A 162 14.66 3.64 -1.91
N SER A 163 13.89 3.86 -0.86
CA SER A 163 13.92 3.14 0.41
C SER A 163 12.51 3.13 1.01
N PRO A 164 12.19 2.27 1.97
CA PRO A 164 10.88 2.29 2.61
C PRO A 164 10.49 3.69 3.09
N GLY A 165 9.38 4.22 2.57
CA GLY A 165 8.89 5.57 2.88
C GLY A 165 9.49 6.71 2.06
N TYR A 166 10.42 6.44 1.15
CA TYR A 166 11.12 7.46 0.36
C TYR A 166 11.39 7.06 -1.08
N TYR A 167 11.25 8.02 -1.98
CA TYR A 167 11.70 7.92 -3.38
C TYR A 167 12.34 9.23 -3.83
N LYS A 168 13.37 9.15 -4.67
CA LYS A 168 14.06 10.30 -5.24
C LYS A 168 14.49 10.02 -6.68
N VAL A 169 14.34 11.04 -7.54
CA VAL A 169 14.84 11.01 -8.93
C VAL A 169 15.20 12.41 -9.43
N MET A 170 16.10 12.51 -10.39
CA MET A 170 16.38 13.71 -11.16
C MET A 170 15.66 13.63 -12.51
N LEU A 171 14.85 14.62 -12.83
CA LEU A 171 14.25 14.81 -14.15
C LEU A 171 15.27 15.49 -15.06
N ASP A 172 15.95 14.72 -15.91
CA ASP A 172 17.08 15.21 -16.70
C ASP A 172 16.67 16.33 -17.67
N ARG A 173 15.44 16.23 -18.25
CA ARG A 173 14.92 17.25 -19.17
C ARG A 173 14.75 18.62 -18.53
N TYR A 174 14.33 18.66 -17.25
CA TYR A 174 13.93 19.87 -16.56
C TYR A 174 14.94 20.31 -15.49
N ASN A 175 15.95 19.49 -15.24
CA ASN A 175 16.88 19.68 -14.13
C ASN A 175 16.15 19.89 -12.80
N ILE A 176 15.07 19.12 -12.57
CA ILE A 176 14.28 19.18 -11.35
C ILE A 176 14.57 17.91 -10.53
N LYS A 177 14.97 18.12 -9.26
CA LYS A 177 15.06 17.01 -8.31
C LYS A 177 13.69 16.81 -7.67
N VAL A 178 13.19 15.59 -7.74
CA VAL A 178 11.95 15.13 -7.12
C VAL A 178 12.30 14.25 -5.93
N GLU A 179 11.72 14.55 -4.76
CA GLU A 179 11.79 13.73 -3.54
C GLU A 179 10.36 13.50 -3.04
N LEU A 180 10.01 12.24 -2.71
CA LEU A 180 8.67 11.83 -2.33
C LEU A 180 8.68 11.12 -0.97
N THR A 181 7.67 11.36 -0.15
CA THR A 181 7.34 10.59 1.04
C THR A 181 5.82 10.51 1.22
N ALA A 182 5.33 9.63 2.08
CA ALA A 182 3.90 9.43 2.26
C ALA A 182 3.52 9.15 3.72
N THR A 183 2.24 9.31 3.99
CA THR A 183 1.53 8.83 5.17
C THR A 183 0.49 7.79 4.76
N GLU A 184 -0.46 7.42 5.61
CA GLU A 184 -1.49 6.45 5.27
C GLU A 184 -2.42 6.91 4.15
N ARG A 185 -2.77 8.21 4.12
CA ARG A 185 -3.79 8.78 3.22
C ARG A 185 -3.29 9.99 2.44
N SER A 186 -2.01 10.36 2.60
CA SER A 186 -1.49 11.58 1.98
C SER A 186 -0.08 11.40 1.44
N GLY A 187 0.20 12.02 0.29
CA GLY A 187 1.53 12.12 -0.31
C GLY A 187 2.16 13.49 -0.08
N LEU A 188 3.48 13.54 0.10
CA LEU A 188 4.25 14.78 0.19
C LEU A 188 5.40 14.75 -0.81
N HIS A 189 5.40 15.71 -1.71
CA HIS A 189 6.40 15.92 -2.73
C HIS A 189 7.27 17.14 -2.38
N LYS A 190 8.55 17.05 -2.71
CA LYS A 190 9.51 18.14 -2.63
C LYS A 190 10.21 18.26 -3.96
N TYR A 191 9.98 19.34 -4.65
CA TYR A 191 10.57 19.67 -5.93
C TYR A 191 11.62 20.76 -5.79
N THR A 192 12.86 20.48 -6.18
CA THR A 192 13.92 21.49 -6.27
C THR A 192 14.05 21.93 -7.71
N PHE A 193 13.63 23.15 -8.00
CA PHE A 193 13.60 23.73 -9.35
C PHE A 193 14.88 24.45 -9.71
N PRO A 194 15.25 24.51 -11.01
CA PRO A 194 16.20 25.49 -11.52
C PRO A 194 15.59 26.89 -11.52
N GLU A 195 16.37 27.88 -11.89
CA GLU A 195 15.84 29.22 -12.19
C GLU A 195 15.04 29.17 -13.50
N SER A 196 13.77 29.62 -13.43
CA SER A 196 12.87 29.67 -14.59
C SER A 196 11.70 30.61 -14.35
N LEU A 197 11.29 31.35 -15.37
CA LEU A 197 10.06 32.15 -15.36
C LEU A 197 8.82 31.30 -15.64
N ASP A 198 9.00 30.10 -16.18
CA ASP A 198 7.97 29.18 -16.69
C ASP A 198 8.07 27.81 -16.00
N SER A 199 8.15 27.82 -14.68
CA SER A 199 8.05 26.61 -13.85
C SER A 199 6.58 26.27 -13.61
N ARG A 200 6.27 24.97 -13.59
CA ARG A 200 4.90 24.51 -13.35
C ARG A 200 4.83 23.16 -12.65
N ILE A 201 3.66 22.89 -12.07
CA ILE A 201 3.22 21.56 -11.66
C ILE A 201 1.97 21.22 -12.46
N ILE A 202 2.01 20.10 -13.17
CA ILE A 202 0.92 19.58 -13.99
C ILE A 202 0.12 18.61 -13.13
N ILE A 203 -1.21 18.76 -13.09
CA ILE A 203 -2.16 17.78 -12.55
C ILE A 203 -2.82 17.13 -13.75
N ASP A 204 -2.57 15.85 -13.99
CA ASP A 204 -3.15 15.14 -15.13
C ASP A 204 -4.14 14.05 -14.67
N LEU A 205 -5.44 14.36 -14.75
CA LEU A 205 -6.51 13.43 -14.40
C LEU A 205 -6.89 12.50 -15.57
N GLY A 206 -6.25 12.68 -16.74
CA GLY A 206 -6.37 11.78 -17.88
C GLY A 206 -5.45 10.56 -17.81
N GLU A 207 -4.42 10.61 -16.98
CA GLU A 207 -3.43 9.54 -16.88
C GLU A 207 -3.83 8.48 -15.85
N GLY A 208 -3.52 7.23 -16.17
CA GLY A 208 -3.65 6.05 -15.34
C GLY A 208 -2.68 4.98 -15.83
N SER A 209 -2.65 3.80 -15.21
CA SER A 209 -1.78 2.70 -15.65
C SER A 209 -2.33 2.00 -16.90
N ALA A 210 -3.55 1.45 -16.83
CA ALA A 210 -4.24 0.83 -17.96
C ALA A 210 -5.74 1.10 -17.95
N ASP A 211 -6.25 1.74 -16.93
CA ASP A 211 -7.63 2.19 -16.80
C ASP A 211 -7.90 3.45 -17.64
N ARG A 212 -9.15 3.74 -17.87
CA ARG A 212 -9.60 4.91 -18.63
C ARG A 212 -10.43 5.82 -17.74
N PRO A 213 -10.16 7.15 -17.73
CA PRO A 213 -11.01 8.08 -17.02
C PRO A 213 -12.42 8.07 -17.63
N THR A 214 -13.44 8.05 -16.76
CA THR A 214 -14.85 8.12 -17.12
C THR A 214 -15.44 9.48 -16.78
N ASP A 215 -14.94 10.11 -15.71
CA ASP A 215 -15.28 11.47 -15.29
C ASP A 215 -14.13 12.04 -14.45
N SER A 216 -13.89 13.32 -14.55
CA SER A 216 -12.92 14.02 -13.69
C SER A 216 -13.35 15.46 -13.44
N TYR A 217 -12.89 16.00 -12.32
CA TYR A 217 -13.15 17.36 -11.90
C TYR A 217 -11.91 17.96 -11.26
N LEU A 218 -11.65 19.20 -11.57
CA LEU A 218 -10.58 19.97 -10.96
C LEU A 218 -11.05 21.40 -10.73
N LYS A 219 -10.77 21.93 -9.53
CA LYS A 219 -11.12 23.27 -9.10
C LYS A 219 -9.99 23.91 -8.32
N GLN A 220 -9.72 25.18 -8.60
CA GLN A 220 -8.93 26.05 -7.78
C GLN A 220 -9.81 26.68 -6.68
N ILE A 221 -9.49 26.44 -5.42
CA ILE A 221 -10.18 27.05 -4.27
C ILE A 221 -9.56 28.40 -3.92
N ASN A 222 -8.21 28.45 -3.94
CA ASN A 222 -7.42 29.67 -3.80
C ASN A 222 -6.07 29.48 -4.51
N ASP A 223 -5.13 30.40 -4.32
CA ASP A 223 -3.83 30.39 -4.99
C ASP A 223 -2.87 29.26 -4.53
N THR A 224 -3.24 28.50 -3.50
CA THR A 224 -2.45 27.35 -3.00
C THR A 224 -3.25 26.06 -2.86
N LEU A 225 -4.59 26.09 -2.82
CA LEU A 225 -5.44 24.93 -2.60
C LEU A 225 -6.26 24.59 -3.83
N PHE A 226 -6.20 23.33 -4.23
CA PHE A 226 -6.93 22.74 -5.36
C PHE A 226 -7.62 21.46 -4.89
N GLU A 227 -8.79 21.18 -5.44
CA GLU A 227 -9.56 19.97 -5.17
C GLU A 227 -10.07 19.34 -6.46
N GLY A 228 -10.38 18.05 -6.39
CA GLY A 228 -10.92 17.37 -7.54
C GLY A 228 -11.19 15.90 -7.29
N TYR A 229 -11.58 15.24 -8.38
CA TYR A 229 -11.72 13.79 -8.40
C TYR A 229 -11.37 13.22 -9.77
N ARG A 230 -11.06 11.95 -9.80
CA ARG A 230 -10.96 11.11 -10.99
C ARG A 230 -11.78 9.85 -10.80
N PHE A 231 -12.69 9.60 -11.73
CA PHE A 231 -13.40 8.34 -11.86
C PHE A 231 -12.89 7.62 -13.10
N SER A 232 -12.76 6.30 -12.98
CA SER A 232 -12.17 5.50 -14.04
C SER A 232 -12.79 4.11 -14.14
N SER A 233 -12.53 3.45 -15.25
CA SER A 233 -12.89 2.06 -15.51
C SER A 233 -11.72 1.33 -16.15
N GLY A 234 -11.37 0.23 -15.56
CA GLY A 234 -10.30 -0.67 -15.96
C GLY A 234 -10.60 -2.09 -15.51
N TRP A 235 -9.64 -2.72 -14.86
CA TRP A 235 -9.87 -3.99 -14.16
C TRP A 235 -10.95 -3.84 -13.09
N ALA A 236 -10.85 -2.79 -12.26
CA ALA A 236 -12.01 -2.31 -11.50
C ALA A 236 -12.95 -1.53 -12.43
N SER A 237 -14.22 -1.95 -12.47
CA SER A 237 -15.21 -1.41 -13.42
C SER A 237 -15.63 0.03 -13.15
N ASP A 238 -15.56 0.48 -11.89
CA ASP A 238 -15.92 1.83 -11.44
C ASP A 238 -15.06 2.22 -10.24
N GLN A 239 -13.95 2.93 -10.48
CA GLN A 239 -13.12 3.52 -9.44
C GLN A 239 -13.49 4.98 -9.22
N ARG A 240 -13.46 5.43 -7.97
CA ARG A 240 -13.83 6.79 -7.60
C ARG A 240 -12.87 7.32 -6.55
N GLU A 241 -11.95 8.19 -7.00
CA GLU A 241 -10.93 8.77 -6.16
C GLU A 241 -11.07 10.28 -6.11
N PHE A 242 -11.04 10.82 -4.91
CA PHE A 242 -11.12 12.25 -4.62
C PHE A 242 -9.82 12.72 -4.01
N PHE A 243 -9.50 13.98 -4.20
CA PHE A 243 -8.29 14.56 -3.62
C PHE A 243 -8.45 16.03 -3.27
N SER A 244 -7.63 16.47 -2.32
CA SER A 244 -7.27 17.87 -2.10
C SER A 244 -5.76 18.01 -2.15
N LEU A 245 -5.28 19.02 -2.89
CA LEU A 245 -3.88 19.29 -3.16
C LEU A 245 -3.54 20.69 -2.68
N VAL A 246 -2.45 20.80 -1.94
CA VAL A 246 -1.92 22.10 -1.47
C VAL A 246 -0.48 22.26 -1.94
N VAL A 247 -0.14 23.45 -2.44
CA VAL A 247 1.25 23.83 -2.77
C VAL A 247 1.80 24.86 -1.79
N SER A 248 3.11 24.80 -1.53
CA SER A 248 3.76 25.69 -0.56
C SER A 248 4.02 27.13 -1.05
N LYS A 249 3.82 27.35 -2.34
CA LYS A 249 4.00 28.64 -3.00
C LYS A 249 2.72 28.99 -3.76
N PRO A 250 2.17 30.21 -3.61
CA PRO A 250 1.05 30.68 -4.42
C PRO A 250 1.35 30.57 -5.91
N VAL A 251 0.37 30.10 -6.68
CA VAL A 251 0.49 30.04 -8.13
C VAL A 251 0.42 31.44 -8.73
N LYS A 252 1.21 31.67 -9.79
CA LYS A 252 1.15 32.88 -10.62
C LYS A 252 -0.08 32.88 -11.53
N ASP A 253 -0.42 31.69 -12.04
CA ASP A 253 -1.59 31.46 -12.89
C ASP A 253 -2.04 30.00 -12.75
N PHE A 254 -3.30 29.74 -13.01
CA PHE A 254 -3.89 28.41 -13.08
C PHE A 254 -4.59 28.20 -14.42
N ILE A 255 -4.09 27.25 -15.19
CA ILE A 255 -4.59 26.99 -16.52
C ILE A 255 -5.24 25.60 -16.56
N ILE A 256 -6.46 25.53 -17.07
CA ILE A 256 -7.19 24.26 -17.24
C ILE A 256 -7.28 23.90 -18.73
N TYR A 257 -7.10 22.61 -19.02
CA TYR A 257 -7.43 22.00 -20.30
C TYR A 257 -8.44 20.87 -20.09
N ASN A 258 -9.32 20.68 -21.07
CA ASN A 258 -10.18 19.50 -21.17
C ASN A 258 -10.20 19.02 -22.63
N ASN A 259 -9.93 17.74 -22.87
CA ASN A 259 -9.83 17.19 -24.23
C ASN A 259 -8.91 18.02 -25.15
N GLY A 260 -7.78 18.45 -24.64
CA GLY A 260 -6.78 19.24 -25.39
C GLY A 260 -7.16 20.69 -25.65
N LYS A 261 -8.31 21.18 -25.19
CA LYS A 261 -8.79 22.57 -25.36
C LYS A 261 -8.64 23.34 -24.05
N ARG A 262 -8.06 24.55 -24.11
CA ARG A 262 -7.98 25.46 -22.97
C ARG A 262 -9.35 25.92 -22.52
N VAL A 263 -9.56 25.92 -21.21
CA VAL A 263 -10.79 26.36 -20.55
C VAL A 263 -10.50 27.65 -19.79
N LYS A 264 -11.33 28.69 -20.00
CA LYS A 264 -11.22 29.98 -19.26
C LYS A 264 -12.16 29.93 -18.03
N ALA A 265 -11.75 29.16 -17.01
CA ALA A 265 -12.47 29.03 -15.75
C ALA A 265 -11.54 28.54 -14.64
N SER A 266 -11.91 28.77 -13.38
CA SER A 266 -11.20 28.24 -12.20
C SER A 266 -11.58 26.78 -11.86
N GLU A 267 -12.56 26.21 -12.57
CA GLU A 267 -12.97 24.80 -12.40
C GLU A 267 -13.42 24.17 -13.72
N LYS A 268 -13.34 22.86 -13.80
CA LYS A 268 -13.84 22.10 -14.94
C LYS A 268 -14.19 20.67 -14.56
N LYS A 269 -15.36 20.24 -14.96
CA LYS A 269 -15.76 18.84 -15.03
C LYS A 269 -15.63 18.33 -16.47
N GLY A 270 -15.12 17.11 -16.65
CA GLY A 270 -14.95 16.45 -17.94
C GLY A 270 -14.21 15.15 -17.82
N VAL A 271 -13.89 14.46 -18.93
CA VAL A 271 -13.20 13.16 -18.87
C VAL A 271 -11.68 13.33 -18.77
N TYR A 272 -11.07 14.21 -19.56
CA TYR A 272 -9.62 14.41 -19.63
C TYR A 272 -9.24 15.80 -19.13
N VAL A 273 -9.58 16.10 -17.87
CA VAL A 273 -9.25 17.39 -17.25
C VAL A 273 -7.80 17.39 -16.82
N LYS A 274 -7.10 18.48 -17.12
CA LYS A 274 -5.72 18.75 -16.71
C LYS A 274 -5.58 20.15 -16.15
N GLY A 275 -4.81 20.30 -15.10
CA GLY A 275 -4.48 21.60 -14.49
C GLY A 275 -2.99 21.87 -14.56
N PHE A 276 -2.64 23.13 -14.78
CA PHE A 276 -1.26 23.61 -14.82
C PHE A 276 -1.12 24.75 -13.82
N LEU A 277 -0.34 24.50 -12.79
CA LEU A 277 -0.04 25.46 -11.73
C LEU A 277 1.26 26.16 -12.11
N GLU A 278 1.19 27.40 -12.56
CA GLU A 278 2.32 28.17 -13.05
C GLU A 278 3.05 28.93 -11.92
N PHE A 279 4.38 28.95 -11.98
CA PHE A 279 5.26 29.61 -11.03
C PHE A 279 6.42 30.31 -11.76
N SER A 280 7.09 31.24 -11.06
CA SER A 280 8.47 31.62 -11.38
C SER A 280 9.37 31.13 -10.25
N THR A 281 10.50 30.52 -10.57
CA THR A 281 11.41 29.94 -9.57
C THR A 281 12.81 30.54 -9.68
N LYS A 282 13.48 30.68 -8.52
CA LYS A 282 14.89 30.97 -8.42
C LYS A 282 15.71 29.67 -8.49
N LYS A 283 17.01 29.81 -8.70
CA LYS A 283 17.94 28.65 -8.70
C LYS A 283 17.85 27.90 -7.35
N ASN A 284 17.63 26.59 -7.45
CA ASN A 284 17.45 25.68 -6.30
C ASN A 284 16.25 26.01 -5.38
N GLU A 285 15.27 26.74 -5.87
CA GLU A 285 14.05 26.98 -5.11
C GLU A 285 13.27 25.68 -4.90
N VAL A 286 12.81 25.48 -3.66
CA VAL A 286 12.02 24.32 -3.29
C VAL A 286 10.55 24.67 -3.25
N ILE A 287 9.74 23.96 -4.03
CA ILE A 287 8.28 23.98 -3.93
C ILE A 287 7.83 22.61 -3.41
N TYR A 288 7.04 22.62 -2.34
CA TYR A 288 6.39 21.44 -1.82
C TYR A 288 4.97 21.34 -2.38
N LEU A 289 4.54 20.10 -2.61
CA LEU A 289 3.16 19.75 -2.89
C LEU A 289 2.75 18.64 -1.93
N LYS A 290 1.58 18.76 -1.31
CA LYS A 290 0.96 17.69 -0.54
C LYS A 290 -0.43 17.41 -1.06
N MET A 291 -0.79 16.11 -1.16
CA MET A 291 -2.08 15.67 -1.66
C MET A 291 -2.67 14.66 -0.69
N GLY A 292 -3.86 14.97 -0.18
CA GLY A 292 -4.69 14.02 0.57
C GLY A 292 -5.66 13.34 -0.37
N VAL A 293 -5.79 12.02 -0.24
CA VAL A 293 -6.66 11.19 -1.07
C VAL A 293 -7.79 10.63 -0.22
N SER A 294 -8.97 10.51 -0.81
CA SER A 294 -10.17 9.96 -0.16
C SER A 294 -10.99 9.15 -1.17
N PRO A 295 -11.56 8.01 -0.78
CA PRO A 295 -12.55 7.30 -1.59
C PRO A 295 -13.94 7.95 -1.55
N VAL A 296 -14.14 8.99 -0.74
CA VAL A 296 -15.48 9.56 -0.44
C VAL A 296 -15.67 10.95 -1.01
N SER A 297 -14.79 11.90 -0.65
CA SER A 297 -14.94 13.30 -1.07
C SER A 297 -13.60 14.06 -1.01
N SER A 298 -13.50 15.19 -1.74
CA SER A 298 -12.35 16.09 -1.66
C SER A 298 -12.21 16.72 -0.28
N SER A 299 -13.33 17.01 0.41
CA SER A 299 -13.30 17.49 1.79
C SER A 299 -12.64 16.50 2.74
N ASN A 300 -12.99 15.21 2.65
CA ASN A 300 -12.32 14.16 3.44
C ASN A 300 -10.83 14.05 3.06
N GLY A 301 -10.50 14.22 1.76
CA GLY A 301 -9.11 14.30 1.30
C GLY A 301 -8.34 15.44 1.98
N LEU A 302 -8.98 16.61 2.16
CA LEU A 302 -8.38 17.73 2.88
C LEU A 302 -8.21 17.43 4.37
N ASP A 303 -9.21 16.82 5.01
CA ASP A 303 -9.16 16.45 6.43
C ASP A 303 -8.06 15.40 6.70
N ASN A 304 -7.94 14.38 5.84
CA ASN A 304 -6.85 13.42 5.86
C ASN A 304 -5.49 14.14 5.78
N LEU A 305 -5.35 15.03 4.80
CA LEU A 305 -4.13 15.78 4.55
C LEU A 305 -3.73 16.65 5.73
N MET A 306 -4.65 17.45 6.24
CA MET A 306 -4.37 18.43 7.30
C MET A 306 -4.09 17.76 8.64
N THR A 307 -4.66 16.57 8.86
CA THR A 307 -4.38 15.77 10.06
C THR A 307 -3.02 15.07 9.98
N GLU A 308 -2.70 14.45 8.83
CA GLU A 308 -1.49 13.64 8.71
C GLU A 308 -0.25 14.48 8.37
N ILE A 309 -0.41 15.57 7.60
CA ILE A 309 0.68 16.46 7.16
C ILE A 309 0.28 17.93 7.42
N PRO A 310 0.16 18.38 8.69
CA PRO A 310 -0.28 19.74 9.00
C PRO A 310 0.74 20.82 8.59
N ALA A 311 2.02 20.48 8.51
CA ALA A 311 3.12 21.42 8.26
C ALA A 311 4.03 21.00 7.10
N TRP A 312 4.76 21.97 6.54
CA TRP A 312 5.74 21.78 5.47
C TRP A 312 7.09 21.26 6.00
N ASN A 313 7.08 20.09 6.66
CA ASN A 313 8.30 19.49 7.21
C ASN A 313 8.53 18.11 6.59
N PHE A 314 9.12 18.10 5.40
CA PHE A 314 9.41 16.86 4.65
C PHE A 314 10.21 15.84 5.48
N ASN A 315 11.25 16.32 6.17
CA ASN A 315 12.12 15.43 6.94
C ASN A 315 11.39 14.77 8.13
N LYS A 316 10.43 15.47 8.75
CA LYS A 316 9.60 14.90 9.82
C LYS A 316 8.65 13.83 9.29
N VAL A 317 8.00 14.09 8.15
CA VAL A 317 7.10 13.11 7.53
C VAL A 317 7.88 11.86 7.09
N LEU A 318 9.02 12.06 6.43
CA LEU A 318 9.93 10.97 6.05
C LEU A 318 10.37 10.16 7.27
N LYS A 319 10.84 10.83 8.32
CA LYS A 319 11.29 10.13 9.55
C LYS A 319 10.17 9.30 10.17
N ASN A 320 8.94 9.82 10.18
CA ASN A 320 7.77 9.09 10.68
C ASN A 320 7.47 7.84 9.81
N ALA A 321 7.59 7.95 8.49
CA ALA A 321 7.42 6.82 7.58
C ALA A 321 8.50 5.75 7.80
N GLU A 322 9.77 6.16 7.91
CA GLU A 322 10.90 5.29 8.22
C GLU A 322 10.72 4.59 9.57
N ASP A 323 10.25 5.29 10.60
CA ASP A 323 10.01 4.71 11.93
C ASP A 323 8.88 3.67 11.90
N LYS A 324 7.80 3.93 11.15
CA LYS A 324 6.73 2.95 10.93
C LYS A 324 7.29 1.69 10.25
N TRP A 325 8.07 1.84 9.18
CA TRP A 325 8.71 0.71 8.50
C TRP A 325 9.68 -0.04 9.40
N ASN A 326 10.54 0.65 10.13
CA ASN A 326 11.46 0.01 11.07
C ASN A 326 10.73 -0.77 12.16
N LYS A 327 9.62 -0.25 12.69
CA LYS A 327 8.77 -0.94 13.67
C LYS A 327 8.26 -2.26 13.12
N GLU A 328 7.68 -2.26 11.91
CA GLU A 328 7.12 -3.46 11.32
C GLU A 328 8.19 -4.49 10.91
N LEU A 329 9.27 -4.03 10.28
CA LEU A 329 10.39 -4.90 9.90
C LEU A 329 11.14 -5.49 11.10
N SER A 330 11.06 -4.87 12.26
CA SER A 330 11.69 -5.36 13.49
C SER A 330 10.97 -6.55 14.14
N LYS A 331 9.75 -6.87 13.72
CA LYS A 331 8.94 -7.97 14.26
C LYS A 331 9.57 -9.35 14.03
N ILE A 332 10.41 -9.48 12.98
CA ILE A 332 11.21 -10.70 12.75
C ILE A 332 12.68 -10.33 12.67
N HIS A 333 13.49 -10.98 13.50
CA HIS A 333 14.94 -10.78 13.52
C HIS A 333 15.67 -12.03 13.03
N ILE A 334 16.39 -11.91 11.90
CA ILE A 334 17.23 -12.99 11.39
C ILE A 334 18.71 -12.74 11.64
N LYS A 335 19.44 -13.82 11.97
CA LYS A 335 20.91 -13.83 12.09
C LYS A 335 21.52 -14.53 10.89
N THR A 336 22.18 -13.79 10.03
CA THR A 336 22.92 -14.35 8.89
C THR A 336 24.14 -13.47 8.58
N LYS A 337 25.22 -14.08 8.11
CA LYS A 337 26.40 -13.38 7.56
C LYS A 337 26.20 -13.03 6.07
N ASP A 338 25.28 -13.71 5.41
CA ASP A 338 24.93 -13.49 4.00
C ASP A 338 24.08 -12.22 3.86
N LYS A 339 24.70 -11.17 3.33
CA LYS A 339 24.04 -9.86 3.13
C LYS A 339 22.93 -9.92 2.07
N ALA A 340 23.10 -10.77 1.04
CA ALA A 340 22.10 -10.92 -0.02
C ALA A 340 20.83 -11.58 0.51
N LYS A 341 20.95 -12.71 1.24
CA LYS A 341 19.81 -13.36 1.89
C LYS A 341 19.09 -12.42 2.87
N LYS A 342 19.86 -11.62 3.62
CA LYS A 342 19.27 -10.64 4.53
C LYS A 342 18.46 -9.58 3.79
N ARG A 343 18.98 -9.08 2.66
CA ARG A 343 18.27 -8.12 1.80
C ARG A 343 17.00 -8.73 1.24
N VAL A 344 17.07 -9.92 0.65
CA VAL A 344 15.90 -10.64 0.13
C VAL A 344 14.83 -10.81 1.20
N PHE A 345 15.20 -11.27 2.40
CA PHE A 345 14.28 -11.49 3.50
C PHE A 345 13.52 -10.21 3.91
N TYR A 346 14.24 -9.12 4.18
CA TYR A 346 13.59 -7.87 4.61
C TYR A 346 12.84 -7.18 3.48
N THR A 347 13.28 -7.36 2.22
CA THR A 347 12.52 -6.88 1.06
C THR A 347 11.22 -7.68 0.88
N ALA A 348 11.24 -8.99 1.08
CA ALA A 348 10.02 -9.81 1.05
C ALA A 348 9.05 -9.41 2.17
N MET A 349 9.55 -9.15 3.39
CA MET A 349 8.72 -8.58 4.47
C MET A 349 8.11 -7.22 4.07
N TYR A 350 8.91 -6.33 3.48
CA TYR A 350 8.42 -5.04 2.99
C TYR A 350 7.30 -5.24 1.96
N HIS A 351 7.49 -6.11 0.97
CA HIS A 351 6.48 -6.40 -0.06
C HIS A 351 5.18 -6.93 0.54
N SER A 352 5.24 -7.78 1.56
CA SER A 352 4.04 -8.33 2.20
C SER A 352 3.17 -7.27 2.90
N MET A 353 3.68 -6.05 3.11
CA MET A 353 2.97 -4.94 3.76
C MET A 353 2.62 -3.79 2.80
N ILE A 354 2.83 -3.96 1.49
CA ILE A 354 2.40 -2.99 0.48
C ILE A 354 0.89 -3.10 0.24
N ALA A 355 0.33 -4.31 0.26
CA ALA A 355 -1.10 -4.61 0.20
C ALA A 355 -1.43 -5.73 1.21
N PRO A 356 -2.66 -5.82 1.76
CA PRO A 356 -3.81 -4.95 1.51
C PRO A 356 -3.60 -3.52 2.03
N ASN A 357 -4.45 -2.58 1.57
CA ASN A 357 -4.32 -1.15 1.88
C ASN A 357 -5.47 -0.62 2.72
N ILE A 358 -5.19 0.33 3.59
CA ILE A 358 -6.22 1.13 4.26
C ILE A 358 -7.08 1.84 3.20
N PHE A 359 -8.41 1.64 3.30
CA PHE A 359 -9.41 2.22 2.40
C PHE A 359 -10.53 2.87 3.20
N GLN A 360 -10.13 3.86 3.99
CA GLN A 360 -11.01 4.56 4.92
C GLN A 360 -10.40 5.90 5.26
N ASP A 361 -11.24 6.94 5.29
CA ASP A 361 -10.87 8.27 5.73
C ASP A 361 -10.71 8.34 7.25
N ILE A 362 -10.03 9.37 7.73
CA ILE A 362 -9.74 9.53 9.16
C ILE A 362 -11.00 9.67 10.02
N ASN A 363 -12.10 10.15 9.42
CA ASN A 363 -13.41 10.26 10.07
C ASN A 363 -14.20 8.94 10.11
N GLY A 364 -13.62 7.83 9.60
CA GLY A 364 -14.24 6.51 9.53
C GLY A 364 -15.10 6.25 8.30
N GLU A 365 -15.19 7.18 7.35
CA GLU A 365 -15.96 7.00 6.12
C GLU A 365 -15.17 6.21 5.07
N TYR A 366 -15.85 5.35 4.32
CA TYR A 366 -15.28 4.59 3.21
C TYR A 366 -16.34 4.28 2.14
N ARG A 367 -15.86 4.01 0.93
CA ARG A 367 -16.73 3.61 -0.18
C ARG A 367 -16.75 2.09 -0.29
N GLY A 368 -17.94 1.52 -0.12
CA GLY A 368 -18.15 0.07 -0.24
C GLY A 368 -18.54 -0.34 -1.66
N THR A 369 -18.96 -1.60 -1.77
CA THR A 369 -19.56 -2.18 -2.97
C THR A 369 -20.76 -1.35 -3.43
N TYR A 370 -21.02 -1.32 -4.75
CA TYR A 370 -22.06 -0.48 -5.39
C TYR A 370 -21.91 1.03 -5.13
N LYS A 371 -20.71 1.47 -4.73
CA LYS A 371 -20.31 2.87 -4.55
C LYS A 371 -21.06 3.62 -3.43
N LYS A 372 -21.76 2.91 -2.60
CA LYS A 372 -22.37 3.50 -1.39
C LYS A 372 -21.30 3.89 -0.38
N VAL A 373 -21.47 5.04 0.25
CA VAL A 373 -20.61 5.50 1.33
C VAL A 373 -21.11 4.92 2.65
N TYR A 374 -20.20 4.39 3.43
CA TYR A 374 -20.43 3.87 4.78
C TYR A 374 -19.54 4.61 5.76
N LYS A 375 -19.90 4.55 7.04
CA LYS A 375 -19.11 5.09 8.14
C LYS A 375 -19.03 4.06 9.26
N ASP A 376 -17.83 3.72 9.66
CA ASP A 376 -17.57 2.84 10.80
C ASP A 376 -16.22 3.23 11.41
N THR A 377 -16.18 3.43 12.72
CA THR A 377 -14.95 3.77 13.47
C THR A 377 -14.51 2.65 14.40
N SER A 378 -15.23 1.53 14.40
CA SER A 378 -14.94 0.38 15.27
C SER A 378 -13.81 -0.51 14.72
N PHE A 379 -13.49 -0.39 13.44
CA PHE A 379 -12.40 -1.10 12.78
C PHE A 379 -11.81 -0.26 11.63
N THR A 380 -10.64 -0.63 11.16
CA THR A 380 -10.01 -0.06 9.95
C THR A 380 -10.43 -0.86 8.73
N ASN A 381 -11.05 -0.21 7.74
CA ASN A 381 -11.43 -0.86 6.49
C ASN A 381 -10.24 -0.97 5.52
N TYR A 382 -10.09 -2.15 4.89
CA TYR A 382 -9.03 -2.48 3.93
C TYR A 382 -9.58 -2.81 2.56
N THR A 383 -8.72 -2.69 1.54
CA THR A 383 -8.94 -3.07 0.14
C THR A 383 -7.68 -3.69 -0.47
N LEU A 384 -7.70 -4.02 -1.76
CA LEU A 384 -6.65 -4.75 -2.47
C LEU A 384 -6.42 -6.13 -1.86
N PHE A 385 -7.50 -6.88 -1.77
CA PHE A 385 -7.47 -8.25 -1.31
C PHE A 385 -7.24 -9.22 -2.48
N SER A 386 -5.98 -9.58 -2.71
CA SER A 386 -5.54 -10.62 -3.67
C SER A 386 -5.61 -12.00 -3.00
N LEU A 387 -6.83 -12.46 -2.69
CA LEU A 387 -7.02 -13.54 -1.71
C LEU A 387 -6.53 -14.90 -2.17
N TRP A 388 -6.65 -15.22 -3.46
CA TRP A 388 -6.13 -16.46 -4.02
C TRP A 388 -4.61 -16.60 -3.84
N ASP A 389 -3.88 -15.49 -3.88
CA ASP A 389 -2.44 -15.45 -3.63
C ASP A 389 -2.13 -15.47 -2.13
N THR A 390 -2.89 -14.69 -1.34
CA THR A 390 -2.49 -14.32 0.03
C THR A 390 -3.00 -15.27 1.10
N TYR A 391 -4.07 -16.04 0.86
CA TYR A 391 -4.55 -17.03 1.83
C TYR A 391 -3.51 -18.12 2.09
N ARG A 392 -2.64 -18.39 1.12
CA ARG A 392 -1.64 -19.47 1.14
C ARG A 392 -0.54 -19.21 2.18
N ALA A 393 -0.13 -17.92 2.35
CA ALA A 393 0.97 -17.58 3.24
C ALA A 393 0.84 -16.21 3.90
N ALA A 394 0.49 -15.13 3.18
CA ALA A 394 0.52 -13.78 3.71
C ALA A 394 -0.48 -13.56 4.86
N HIS A 395 -1.75 -13.95 4.70
CA HIS A 395 -2.73 -13.85 5.79
C HIS A 395 -2.37 -14.73 7.00
N PRO A 396 -1.96 -16.00 6.85
CA PRO A 396 -1.40 -16.78 7.96
C PRO A 396 -0.20 -16.12 8.63
N LEU A 397 0.70 -15.49 7.86
CA LEU A 397 1.84 -14.74 8.41
C LEU A 397 1.36 -13.55 9.25
N TYR A 398 0.33 -12.82 8.81
CA TYR A 398 -0.22 -11.69 9.56
C TYR A 398 -0.76 -12.11 10.94
N THR A 399 -1.28 -13.31 11.09
CA THR A 399 -1.72 -13.83 12.40
C THR A 399 -0.58 -13.93 13.42
N ILE A 400 0.67 -13.95 12.95
CA ILE A 400 1.90 -14.02 13.76
C ILE A 400 2.54 -12.62 13.88
N THR A 401 2.65 -11.90 12.75
CA THR A 401 3.42 -10.64 12.68
C THR A 401 2.57 -9.40 12.91
N HIS A 402 1.29 -9.43 12.59
CA HIS A 402 0.37 -8.29 12.64
C HIS A 402 -0.98 -8.68 13.27
N PRO A 403 -0.99 -9.38 14.43
CA PRO A 403 -2.24 -9.85 15.06
C PRO A 403 -3.22 -8.70 15.32
N GLU A 404 -2.72 -7.49 15.56
CA GLU A 404 -3.51 -6.28 15.76
C GLU A 404 -4.32 -5.81 14.54
N ARG A 405 -4.04 -6.34 13.33
CA ARG A 405 -4.73 -5.99 12.07
C ARG A 405 -5.66 -7.08 11.54
N VAL A 406 -5.52 -8.30 12.06
CA VAL A 406 -6.24 -9.47 11.53
C VAL A 406 -7.75 -9.28 11.62
N SER A 407 -8.25 -8.85 12.77
CA SER A 407 -9.69 -8.66 12.99
C SER A 407 -10.26 -7.56 12.09
N ASP A 408 -9.53 -6.49 11.85
CA ASP A 408 -9.93 -5.40 10.96
C ASP A 408 -10.02 -5.88 9.50
N MET A 409 -9.05 -6.68 9.03
CA MET A 409 -9.07 -7.27 7.70
C MET A 409 -10.24 -8.23 7.53
N VAL A 410 -10.51 -9.08 8.53
CA VAL A 410 -11.67 -9.99 8.55
C VAL A 410 -12.98 -9.22 8.54
N ASN A 411 -13.12 -8.20 9.39
CA ASN A 411 -14.31 -7.35 9.42
C ASN A 411 -14.53 -6.61 8.10
N SER A 412 -13.46 -6.18 7.41
CA SER A 412 -13.56 -5.61 6.05
C SER A 412 -14.19 -6.61 5.07
N MET A 413 -13.76 -7.88 5.10
CA MET A 413 -14.33 -8.94 4.24
C MET A 413 -15.79 -9.24 4.59
N VAL A 414 -16.14 -9.23 5.88
CA VAL A 414 -17.53 -9.40 6.35
C VAL A 414 -18.40 -8.23 5.91
N LYS A 415 -17.89 -6.98 5.97
CA LYS A 415 -18.61 -5.81 5.45
C LYS A 415 -18.84 -5.90 3.94
N ILE A 416 -17.88 -6.40 3.18
CA ILE A 416 -18.07 -6.67 1.75
C ILE A 416 -19.17 -7.71 1.54
N PHE A 417 -19.20 -8.79 2.34
CA PHE A 417 -20.29 -9.77 2.31
C PHE A 417 -21.65 -9.12 2.59
N GLU A 418 -21.76 -8.31 3.63
CA GLU A 418 -23.02 -7.59 3.99
C GLU A 418 -23.51 -6.69 2.84
N GLN A 419 -22.59 -6.22 2.00
CA GLN A 419 -22.89 -5.30 0.89
C GLN A 419 -23.27 -6.01 -0.40
N GLN A 420 -22.61 -7.13 -0.73
CA GLN A 420 -22.78 -7.80 -2.04
C GLN A 420 -23.34 -9.24 -1.96
N GLY A 421 -23.59 -9.78 -0.75
CA GLY A 421 -24.15 -11.12 -0.55
C GLY A 421 -23.12 -12.26 -0.60
N LYS A 422 -21.86 -11.98 -0.89
CA LYS A 422 -20.76 -12.95 -0.88
C LYS A 422 -19.49 -12.35 -0.31
N LEU A 423 -18.60 -13.17 0.23
CA LEU A 423 -17.26 -12.75 0.60
C LEU A 423 -16.45 -12.34 -0.65
N PRO A 424 -15.43 -11.47 -0.51
CA PRO A 424 -14.65 -11.03 -1.66
C PRO A 424 -13.84 -12.19 -2.28
N VAL A 425 -13.68 -12.14 -3.59
CA VAL A 425 -12.73 -12.98 -4.36
C VAL A 425 -11.46 -12.18 -4.62
N TRP A 426 -11.60 -11.02 -5.27
CA TRP A 426 -10.52 -10.07 -5.48
C TRP A 426 -11.07 -8.63 -5.42
N ASN A 427 -11.02 -8.03 -4.25
CA ASN A 427 -11.57 -6.69 -4.03
C ASN A 427 -10.54 -5.61 -4.36
N LEU A 428 -10.93 -4.68 -5.24
CA LEU A 428 -10.14 -3.52 -5.66
C LEU A 428 -10.96 -2.23 -5.47
N ARG A 429 -10.71 -1.51 -4.36
CA ARG A 429 -11.27 -0.19 -4.04
C ARG A 429 -12.80 -0.12 -4.23
N GLY A 430 -13.50 -1.01 -3.50
CA GLY A 430 -14.96 -1.12 -3.58
C GLY A 430 -15.49 -1.71 -4.88
N ASN A 431 -14.67 -2.42 -5.63
CA ASN A 431 -15.07 -3.25 -6.77
C ASN A 431 -14.72 -4.70 -6.50
N GLU A 432 -15.61 -5.62 -6.87
CA GLU A 432 -15.29 -7.04 -6.94
C GLU A 432 -14.90 -7.38 -8.38
N THR A 433 -13.68 -7.87 -8.59
CA THR A 433 -13.18 -8.19 -9.92
C THR A 433 -13.36 -9.66 -10.28
N ASN A 434 -13.73 -10.51 -9.33
CA ASN A 434 -13.91 -11.97 -9.50
C ASN A 434 -12.70 -12.65 -10.17
N THR A 435 -11.50 -12.14 -9.94
CA THR A 435 -10.28 -12.65 -10.56
C THR A 435 -9.75 -13.83 -9.77
N MET A 436 -9.30 -14.88 -10.47
CA MET A 436 -8.81 -16.15 -9.97
C MET A 436 -9.91 -17.09 -9.45
N PRO A 437 -9.69 -18.42 -9.51
CA PRO A 437 -10.68 -19.40 -9.10
C PRO A 437 -10.81 -19.52 -7.57
N GLY A 438 -11.97 -19.95 -7.10
CA GLY A 438 -12.22 -20.24 -5.69
C GLY A 438 -12.77 -19.05 -4.90
N TYR A 439 -13.24 -19.31 -3.69
CA TYR A 439 -13.70 -18.32 -2.72
C TYR A 439 -12.67 -18.17 -1.58
N SER A 440 -11.51 -17.64 -1.95
CA SER A 440 -10.29 -17.66 -1.12
C SER A 440 -10.34 -16.75 0.12
N ALA A 441 -11.39 -15.92 0.29
CA ALA A 441 -11.65 -15.25 1.56
C ALA A 441 -11.97 -16.24 2.70
N ILE A 442 -12.63 -17.37 2.37
CA ILE A 442 -13.09 -18.34 3.36
C ILE A 442 -11.95 -18.88 4.22
N PRO A 443 -10.86 -19.44 3.67
CA PRO A 443 -9.75 -19.91 4.49
C PRO A 443 -9.13 -18.80 5.35
N VAL A 444 -9.12 -17.53 4.89
CA VAL A 444 -8.59 -16.41 5.67
C VAL A 444 -9.46 -16.12 6.90
N VAL A 445 -10.76 -15.94 6.70
CA VAL A 445 -11.67 -15.62 7.83
C VAL A 445 -11.83 -16.79 8.79
N VAL A 446 -11.83 -18.01 8.29
CA VAL A 446 -11.90 -19.24 9.11
C VAL A 446 -10.62 -19.42 9.94
N ASP A 447 -9.44 -19.21 9.36
CA ASP A 447 -8.16 -19.30 10.09
C ASP A 447 -8.15 -18.35 11.29
N ALA A 448 -8.60 -17.11 11.11
CA ALA A 448 -8.74 -16.15 12.20
C ALA A 448 -9.72 -16.62 13.29
N CYS A 449 -10.88 -17.17 12.90
CA CYS A 449 -11.87 -17.72 13.83
C CYS A 449 -11.32 -18.91 14.63
N LEU A 450 -10.62 -19.83 13.97
CA LEU A 450 -10.07 -21.04 14.59
C LEU A 450 -8.93 -20.67 15.57
N LYS A 451 -8.13 -19.67 15.25
CA LYS A 451 -7.06 -19.12 16.08
C LYS A 451 -7.57 -18.28 17.27
N GLY A 452 -8.86 -17.95 17.31
CA GLY A 452 -9.48 -17.25 18.43
C GLY A 452 -9.21 -15.75 18.46
N PHE A 453 -9.06 -15.09 17.32
CA PHE A 453 -8.95 -13.64 17.27
C PHE A 453 -10.22 -12.99 17.81
N GLU A 454 -10.04 -12.00 18.69
CA GLU A 454 -11.13 -11.22 19.27
C GLU A 454 -11.63 -10.14 18.29
N GLY A 455 -12.83 -9.58 18.58
CA GLY A 455 -13.42 -8.50 17.75
C GLY A 455 -14.00 -8.97 16.43
N ILE A 456 -14.26 -10.28 16.27
CA ILE A 456 -14.93 -10.88 15.13
C ILE A 456 -16.17 -11.67 15.58
N ASP A 457 -17.24 -11.60 14.80
CA ASP A 457 -18.50 -12.29 15.09
C ASP A 457 -18.53 -13.66 14.39
N LEU A 458 -18.37 -14.74 15.18
CA LEU A 458 -18.25 -16.10 14.65
C LEU A 458 -19.51 -16.59 13.92
N GLU A 459 -20.71 -16.25 14.41
CA GLU A 459 -21.96 -16.68 13.76
C GLU A 459 -22.20 -15.91 12.46
N LYS A 460 -21.87 -14.62 12.44
CA LYS A 460 -21.93 -13.81 11.23
C LYS A 460 -20.93 -14.31 10.17
N ILE A 461 -19.69 -14.61 10.58
CA ILE A 461 -18.69 -15.19 9.68
C ILE A 461 -19.16 -16.55 9.18
N TYR A 462 -19.71 -17.38 10.06
CA TYR A 462 -20.25 -18.69 9.65
C TYR A 462 -21.36 -18.56 8.61
N ALA A 463 -22.28 -17.61 8.80
CA ALA A 463 -23.31 -17.32 7.79
C ALA A 463 -22.69 -16.86 6.47
N ALA A 464 -21.68 -15.98 6.52
CA ALA A 464 -21.01 -15.45 5.35
C ALA A 464 -20.26 -16.53 4.55
N VAL A 465 -19.49 -17.40 5.23
CA VAL A 465 -18.75 -18.47 4.55
C VAL A 465 -19.69 -19.52 3.96
N LYS A 466 -20.78 -19.87 4.68
CA LYS A 466 -21.77 -20.83 4.21
C LYS A 466 -22.49 -20.30 2.98
N GLU A 467 -23.00 -19.07 3.01
CA GLU A 467 -23.67 -18.43 1.88
C GLU A 467 -22.75 -18.31 0.67
N SER A 468 -21.51 -17.83 0.86
CA SER A 468 -20.53 -17.73 -0.24
C SER A 468 -20.21 -19.08 -0.88
N ALA A 469 -20.27 -20.18 -0.12
CA ALA A 469 -19.94 -21.53 -0.59
C ALA A 469 -21.14 -22.34 -1.09
N THR A 470 -22.38 -21.89 -0.91
CA THR A 470 -23.61 -22.61 -1.30
C THR A 470 -24.57 -21.78 -2.15
N GLY A 471 -24.41 -20.45 -2.15
CA GLY A 471 -25.17 -19.54 -3.01
C GLY A 471 -24.74 -19.62 -4.48
N ASP A 472 -25.52 -18.96 -5.35
CA ASP A 472 -25.23 -18.86 -6.79
C ASP A 472 -24.30 -17.68 -7.09
N HIS A 473 -23.16 -17.65 -6.42
CA HIS A 473 -22.25 -16.52 -6.49
C HIS A 473 -20.99 -16.80 -7.31
N GLU A 474 -20.56 -18.07 -7.32
CA GLU A 474 -19.30 -18.47 -7.94
C GLU A 474 -19.52 -19.52 -9.03
N PRO A 475 -18.76 -19.46 -10.13
CA PRO A 475 -18.89 -20.39 -11.23
C PRO A 475 -18.74 -21.86 -10.81
N GLY A 476 -19.65 -22.71 -11.25
CA GLY A 476 -19.58 -24.16 -11.03
C GLY A 476 -19.96 -24.64 -9.63
N VAL A 477 -20.25 -23.77 -8.65
CA VAL A 477 -20.63 -24.20 -7.29
C VAL A 477 -21.91 -25.03 -7.29
N LYS A 478 -22.93 -24.65 -8.08
CA LYS A 478 -24.15 -25.46 -8.22
C LYS A 478 -23.88 -26.84 -8.79
N ASP A 479 -22.98 -26.93 -9.77
CA ASP A 479 -22.60 -28.21 -10.38
C ASP A 479 -21.82 -29.06 -9.38
N LEU A 480 -20.88 -28.47 -8.64
CA LEU A 480 -20.16 -29.12 -7.54
C LEU A 480 -21.14 -29.70 -6.50
N MET A 481 -22.16 -28.93 -6.11
CA MET A 481 -23.18 -29.36 -5.17
C MET A 481 -24.03 -30.52 -5.71
N LYS A 482 -24.32 -30.48 -7.00
CA LYS A 482 -25.19 -31.47 -7.67
C LYS A 482 -24.48 -32.79 -8.01
N TYR A 483 -23.26 -32.67 -8.54
CA TYR A 483 -22.53 -33.84 -9.11
C TYR A 483 -21.36 -34.28 -8.24
N GLY A 484 -20.95 -33.50 -7.24
CA GLY A 484 -19.73 -33.74 -6.48
C GLY A 484 -18.44 -33.34 -7.24
N TYR A 485 -18.58 -32.76 -8.43
CA TYR A 485 -17.50 -32.22 -9.25
C TYR A 485 -18.06 -31.20 -10.25
N ILE A 486 -17.20 -30.40 -10.90
CA ILE A 486 -17.60 -29.47 -11.95
C ILE A 486 -17.27 -30.12 -13.31
N PRO A 487 -18.25 -30.45 -14.17
CA PRO A 487 -17.98 -30.99 -15.49
C PRO A 487 -17.19 -30.03 -16.39
N SER A 488 -16.20 -30.54 -17.12
CA SER A 488 -15.30 -29.71 -17.95
C SER A 488 -16.00 -29.01 -19.12
N ASN A 489 -17.15 -29.54 -19.58
CA ASN A 489 -17.96 -28.90 -20.60
C ASN A 489 -18.82 -27.74 -20.10
N PHE A 490 -18.93 -27.51 -18.78
CA PHE A 490 -19.67 -26.41 -18.19
C PHE A 490 -18.77 -25.23 -17.84
N MET A 491 -17.51 -25.50 -17.55
CA MET A 491 -16.56 -24.49 -17.10
C MET A 491 -15.13 -24.87 -17.50
N ALA A 492 -14.40 -23.95 -18.11
CA ALA A 492 -12.95 -24.03 -18.19
C ALA A 492 -12.35 -24.01 -16.78
N GLU A 493 -11.20 -24.61 -16.58
CA GLU A 493 -10.51 -24.66 -15.28
C GLU A 493 -11.31 -25.34 -14.15
N SER A 494 -12.26 -26.24 -14.51
CA SER A 494 -13.15 -26.93 -13.57
C SER A 494 -12.40 -27.68 -12.46
N ILE A 495 -11.27 -28.29 -12.79
CA ILE A 495 -10.41 -29.01 -11.83
C ILE A 495 -9.81 -28.02 -10.83
N ALA A 496 -9.19 -26.94 -11.31
CA ALA A 496 -8.57 -25.93 -10.46
C ALA A 496 -9.60 -25.32 -9.48
N SER A 497 -10.77 -24.94 -9.99
CA SER A 497 -11.86 -24.40 -9.17
C SER A 497 -12.36 -25.41 -8.13
N THR A 498 -12.55 -26.68 -8.49
CA THR A 498 -13.00 -27.70 -7.53
C THR A 498 -11.97 -27.93 -6.41
N ILE A 499 -10.68 -27.91 -6.73
CA ILE A 499 -9.62 -28.07 -5.73
C ILE A 499 -9.59 -26.87 -4.77
N GLU A 500 -9.67 -25.65 -5.28
CA GLU A 500 -9.71 -24.42 -4.46
C GLU A 500 -10.97 -24.39 -3.58
N TYR A 501 -12.14 -24.80 -4.11
CA TYR A 501 -13.36 -24.93 -3.30
C TYR A 501 -13.19 -25.98 -2.20
N GLY A 502 -12.56 -27.12 -2.50
CA GLY A 502 -12.32 -28.18 -1.52
C GLY A 502 -11.45 -27.73 -0.35
N ILE A 503 -10.44 -26.88 -0.58
CA ILE A 503 -9.61 -26.30 0.48
C ILE A 503 -10.46 -25.42 1.40
N ALA A 504 -11.29 -24.56 0.84
CA ALA A 504 -12.17 -23.68 1.61
C ALA A 504 -13.27 -24.46 2.35
N ASP A 505 -13.86 -25.49 1.73
CA ASP A 505 -14.87 -26.35 2.33
C ASP A 505 -14.36 -27.07 3.58
N LEU A 506 -13.10 -27.52 3.57
CA LEU A 506 -12.48 -28.08 4.77
C LEU A 506 -12.44 -27.05 5.91
N GLY A 507 -12.12 -25.80 5.60
CA GLY A 507 -12.16 -24.72 6.56
C GLY A 507 -13.56 -24.51 7.14
N ILE A 508 -14.60 -24.49 6.28
CA ILE A 508 -16.00 -24.37 6.72
C ILE A 508 -16.39 -25.55 7.64
N ALA A 509 -16.00 -26.78 7.28
CA ALA A 509 -16.24 -27.95 8.13
C ALA A 509 -15.63 -27.77 9.52
N GLN A 510 -14.38 -27.31 9.61
CA GLN A 510 -13.72 -27.08 10.90
C GLN A 510 -14.42 -25.98 11.73
N LEU A 511 -14.87 -24.90 11.10
CA LEU A 511 -15.64 -23.85 11.77
C LEU A 511 -17.02 -24.37 12.22
N ALA A 512 -17.70 -25.18 11.39
CA ALA A 512 -18.95 -25.83 11.73
C ALA A 512 -18.80 -26.76 12.95
N ALA A 513 -17.71 -27.52 13.04
CA ALA A 513 -17.39 -28.34 14.21
C ALA A 513 -17.21 -27.48 15.47
N LYS A 514 -16.45 -26.37 15.38
CA LYS A 514 -16.27 -25.42 16.50
C LYS A 514 -17.59 -24.83 16.99
N LEU A 515 -18.56 -24.63 16.09
CA LEU A 515 -19.86 -24.05 16.38
C LEU A 515 -20.96 -25.10 16.66
N ASN A 516 -20.60 -26.37 16.84
CA ASN A 516 -21.52 -27.48 17.08
C ASN A 516 -22.64 -27.63 16.02
N LYS A 517 -22.26 -27.52 14.73
CA LYS A 517 -23.16 -27.68 13.57
C LYS A 517 -22.84 -28.99 12.82
N PRO A 518 -23.20 -30.19 13.37
CA PRO A 518 -22.72 -31.47 12.87
C PRO A 518 -23.15 -31.80 11.43
N LYS A 519 -24.34 -31.40 11.00
CA LYS A 519 -24.81 -31.62 9.63
C LYS A 519 -23.96 -30.87 8.61
N ASP A 520 -23.64 -29.62 8.88
CA ASP A 520 -22.80 -28.80 8.00
C ASP A 520 -21.34 -29.27 8.03
N TYR A 521 -20.86 -29.73 9.21
CA TYR A 521 -19.55 -30.38 9.31
C TYR A 521 -19.43 -31.57 8.35
N GLU A 522 -20.36 -32.50 8.40
CA GLU A 522 -20.33 -33.68 7.53
C GLU A 522 -20.46 -33.31 6.05
N TYR A 523 -21.37 -32.38 5.73
CA TYR A 523 -21.57 -31.91 4.36
C TYR A 523 -20.30 -31.30 3.75
N PHE A 524 -19.72 -30.32 4.41
CA PHE A 524 -18.52 -29.65 3.88
C PHE A 524 -17.27 -30.53 3.96
N LEU A 525 -17.15 -31.39 4.97
CA LEU A 525 -16.07 -32.37 5.03
C LEU A 525 -16.13 -33.37 3.86
N ASN A 526 -17.30 -33.78 3.45
CA ASN A 526 -17.47 -34.66 2.29
C ASN A 526 -17.19 -33.91 0.99
N ARG A 527 -17.72 -32.68 0.84
CA ARG A 527 -17.50 -31.87 -0.35
C ARG A 527 -16.02 -31.49 -0.52
N SER A 528 -15.28 -31.27 0.56
CA SER A 528 -13.84 -31.01 0.51
C SER A 528 -13.01 -32.12 -0.14
N LYS A 529 -13.58 -33.33 -0.25
CA LYS A 529 -12.94 -34.51 -0.88
C LYS A 529 -13.25 -34.65 -2.36
N SER A 530 -13.97 -33.72 -2.97
CA SER A 530 -14.40 -33.73 -4.37
C SER A 530 -13.24 -33.88 -5.37
N TYR A 531 -12.02 -33.47 -5.00
CA TYR A 531 -10.81 -33.68 -5.79
C TYR A 531 -10.58 -35.17 -6.16
N LYS A 532 -11.09 -36.13 -5.36
CA LYS A 532 -10.98 -37.56 -5.63
C LYS A 532 -11.73 -37.99 -6.90
N ASN A 533 -12.73 -37.21 -7.32
CA ASN A 533 -13.51 -37.50 -8.53
C ASN A 533 -12.74 -37.19 -9.82
N TYR A 534 -11.65 -36.41 -9.71
CA TYR A 534 -10.76 -36.09 -10.82
C TYR A 534 -9.48 -36.91 -10.85
N PHE A 535 -9.13 -37.58 -9.74
CA PHE A 535 -7.88 -38.31 -9.67
C PHE A 535 -7.96 -39.61 -10.48
N ASP A 536 -7.16 -39.69 -11.50
CA ASP A 536 -7.00 -40.90 -12.31
C ASP A 536 -5.86 -41.77 -11.72
N PRO A 537 -6.18 -42.96 -11.18
CA PRO A 537 -5.20 -43.86 -10.58
C PRO A 537 -4.20 -44.45 -11.58
N GLU A 538 -4.56 -44.52 -12.88
CA GLU A 538 -3.68 -45.07 -13.92
C GLU A 538 -2.60 -44.05 -14.31
N THR A 539 -3.02 -42.85 -14.66
CA THR A 539 -2.10 -41.77 -15.06
C THR A 539 -1.48 -41.05 -13.88
N LYS A 540 -2.07 -41.16 -12.69
CA LYS A 540 -1.70 -40.42 -11.45
C LYS A 540 -1.80 -38.92 -11.57
N PHE A 541 -2.63 -38.41 -12.48
CA PHE A 541 -2.94 -36.99 -12.66
C PHE A 541 -4.40 -36.68 -12.35
N MET A 542 -4.71 -35.40 -12.15
CA MET A 542 -6.07 -34.88 -12.10
C MET A 542 -6.56 -34.63 -13.55
N ARG A 543 -7.75 -35.16 -13.91
CA ARG A 543 -8.36 -34.98 -15.23
C ARG A 543 -9.89 -35.08 -15.21
#